data_a790675c5e625253701a5587e35baaa0
#
_entry.id   a790675c5e625253701a5587e35baaa0
#
_cell.length_a   1.000
_cell.length_b   1.000
_cell.length_c   1.000
_cell.angle_alpha   90.00
_cell.angle_beta   90.00
_cell.angle_gamma   90.00
#
_symmetry.space_group_name_H-M   'P 1'
#
loop_
_entity.id
_entity.type
_entity.pdbx_description
1 polymer ?
#
loop_
_entity_poly.entity_id
_entity_poly.type
_entity_poly.pdbx_seq_one_letter_code
_entity_poly.pdbx_strand_id
1 'polypeptide(L)'
;MARKKIIAGNWKMNMTPSEAVKLVETLKPLVVNDEVDVVFCVPAIDIIPVVEATKGTNIQVGAENMYFEEKGAYTGEISPAMLSLIHI
;
A
#
# COMPACT_ATOMS: atom_id res chain seq x y z
N MET A 1 -3.91 8.45 26.75
CA MET A 1 -3.37 7.42 25.84
C MET A 1 -2.52 8.07 24.77
N ALA A 2 -1.30 7.60 24.61
CA ALA A 2 -0.42 8.14 23.58
C ALA A 2 -0.87 7.67 22.20
N ARG A 3 -0.78 8.55 21.22
CA ARG A 3 -1.01 8.18 19.83
C ARG A 3 0.14 7.34 19.31
N LYS A 4 -0.16 6.29 18.56
CA LYS A 4 0.83 5.51 17.87
C LYS A 4 1.35 6.31 16.67
N LYS A 5 2.66 6.36 16.51
CA LYS A 5 3.26 7.07 15.38
C LYS A 5 3.10 6.26 14.09
N ILE A 6 2.99 6.96 12.98
CA ILE A 6 2.87 6.36 11.66
C ILE A 6 4.09 6.79 10.84
N ILE A 7 4.76 5.82 10.24
CA ILE A 7 5.82 6.05 9.27
C ILE A 7 5.30 5.57 7.92
N ALA A 8 5.07 6.50 7.01
CA ALA A 8 4.50 6.19 5.70
C ALA A 8 5.53 6.44 4.61
N GLY A 9 5.77 5.45 3.78
CA GLY A 9 6.66 5.58 2.62
C GLY A 9 5.85 5.89 1.37
N ASN A 10 6.17 6.97 0.70
CA ASN A 10 5.57 7.33 -0.57
C ASN A 10 6.47 6.84 -1.69
N TRP A 11 6.03 5.79 -2.40
CA TRP A 11 6.84 5.20 -3.47
C TRP A 11 6.82 6.00 -4.76
N LYS A 12 5.86 6.89 -4.90
CA LYS A 12 5.71 7.72 -6.10
C LYS A 12 5.57 6.85 -7.34
N MET A 13 6.14 7.26 -8.47
CA MET A 13 6.04 6.51 -9.73
C MET A 13 7.26 5.60 -9.88
N ASN A 14 7.38 4.63 -8.98
CA ASN A 14 8.49 3.68 -8.98
C ASN A 14 7.98 2.27 -8.73
N MET A 15 8.71 1.30 -9.17
CA MET A 15 8.52 -0.13 -8.94
C MET A 15 7.49 -0.78 -9.85
N THR A 16 7.93 -1.76 -10.60
CA THR A 16 7.06 -2.74 -11.24
C THR A 16 6.61 -3.73 -10.18
N PRO A 17 5.58 -4.57 -10.43
CA PRO A 17 5.12 -5.53 -9.42
C PRO A 17 6.20 -6.46 -8.89
N SER A 18 7.07 -6.97 -9.74
CA SER A 18 8.15 -7.87 -9.29
C SER A 18 9.21 -7.11 -8.47
N GLU A 19 9.54 -5.89 -8.86
CA GLU A 19 10.44 -5.04 -8.10
C GLU A 19 9.86 -4.69 -6.74
N ALA A 20 8.55 -4.42 -6.70
CA ALA A 20 7.84 -4.10 -5.47
C ALA A 20 7.90 -5.24 -4.48
N VAL A 21 7.62 -6.47 -4.92
CA VAL A 21 7.68 -7.66 -4.07
C VAL A 21 9.10 -7.85 -3.52
N LYS A 22 10.10 -7.68 -4.37
CA LYS A 22 11.50 -7.83 -3.98
C LYS A 22 11.89 -6.80 -2.90
N LEU A 23 11.48 -5.55 -3.08
CA LEU A 23 11.74 -4.50 -2.11
C LEU A 23 11.05 -4.80 -0.78
N VAL A 24 9.78 -5.23 -0.81
CA VAL A 24 9.04 -5.57 0.40
C VAL A 24 9.72 -6.72 1.15
N GLU A 25 10.14 -7.76 0.44
CA GLU A 25 10.83 -8.89 1.09
C GLU A 25 12.13 -8.45 1.76
N THR A 26 12.83 -7.49 1.17
CA THR A 26 14.05 -6.92 1.77
C THR A 26 13.73 -6.08 3.00
N LEU A 27 12.65 -5.30 2.95
CA LEU A 27 12.28 -4.38 4.02
C LEU A 27 11.62 -5.05 5.23
N LYS A 28 10.87 -6.12 5.01
CA LYS A 28 10.09 -6.77 6.08
C LYS A 28 10.89 -7.01 7.36
N PRO A 29 12.06 -7.67 7.31
CA PRO A 29 12.80 -7.92 8.55
C PRO A 29 13.37 -6.65 9.18
N LEU A 30 13.45 -5.56 8.42
CA LEU A 30 14.04 -4.31 8.91
C LEU A 30 13.00 -3.39 9.56
N VAL A 31 11.73 -3.49 9.16
CA VAL A 31 10.71 -2.50 9.55
C VAL A 31 9.57 -3.09 10.37
N VAL A 32 9.46 -4.41 10.48
CA VAL A 32 8.41 -5.03 11.30
C VAL A 32 8.69 -4.74 12.77
N ASN A 33 7.71 -4.14 13.44
CA ASN A 33 7.80 -3.77 14.85
C ASN A 33 6.39 -3.56 15.41
N ASP A 34 6.26 -3.31 16.72
CA ASP A 34 4.98 -3.05 17.37
C ASP A 34 4.88 -1.64 17.96
N GLU A 35 5.85 -0.78 17.72
CA GLU A 35 5.90 0.56 18.29
C GLU A 35 5.32 1.63 17.39
N VAL A 36 5.49 1.47 16.07
CA VAL A 36 4.96 2.41 15.08
C VAL A 36 4.23 1.65 13.99
N ASP A 37 3.26 2.30 13.38
CA ASP A 37 2.60 1.78 12.19
C ASP A 37 3.43 2.11 10.97
N VAL A 38 3.76 1.09 10.19
CA VAL A 38 4.49 1.25 8.93
C VAL A 38 3.50 1.09 7.79
N VAL A 39 3.48 2.06 6.89
CA VAL A 39 2.56 2.07 5.74
C VAL A 39 3.36 2.26 4.48
N PHE A 40 3.12 1.40 3.47
CA PHE A 40 3.68 1.58 2.13
C PHE A 40 2.60 2.12 1.21
N CYS A 41 2.75 3.34 0.72
CA CYS A 41 1.84 3.94 -0.26
C CYS A 41 2.44 3.71 -1.64
N VAL A 42 1.81 2.85 -2.43
CA VAL A 42 2.42 2.29 -3.65
C VAL A 42 1.57 2.60 -4.88
N PRO A 43 2.17 2.56 -6.08
CA PRO A 43 1.40 2.68 -7.32
C PRO A 43 0.30 1.61 -7.43
N ALA A 44 -0.76 1.93 -8.16
CA ALA A 44 -1.94 1.06 -8.24
C ALA A 44 -1.61 -0.36 -8.69
N ILE A 45 -0.69 -0.52 -9.64
CA ILE A 45 -0.33 -1.85 -10.15
C ILE A 45 0.42 -2.69 -9.11
N ASP A 46 0.93 -2.07 -8.07
CA ASP A 46 1.72 -2.74 -7.04
C ASP A 46 0.89 -3.06 -5.80
N ILE A 47 -0.34 -2.56 -5.69
CA ILE A 47 -1.13 -2.72 -4.46
C ILE A 47 -1.36 -4.19 -4.13
N ILE A 48 -1.91 -4.96 -5.07
CA ILE A 48 -2.19 -6.37 -4.82
C ILE A 48 -0.92 -7.16 -4.51
N PRO A 49 0.16 -7.05 -5.31
CA PRO A 49 1.41 -7.75 -4.98
C PRO A 49 1.96 -7.37 -3.61
N VAL A 50 1.89 -6.10 -3.23
CA VAL A 50 2.43 -5.66 -1.93
C VAL A 50 1.54 -6.10 -0.78
N VAL A 51 0.21 -6.07 -0.94
CA VAL A 51 -0.72 -6.62 0.05
C VAL A 51 -0.42 -8.09 0.31
N GLU A 52 -0.22 -8.87 -0.76
CA GLU A 52 0.13 -10.29 -0.63
C GLU A 52 1.48 -10.49 0.07
N ALA A 53 2.48 -9.69 -0.30
CA ALA A 53 3.82 -9.81 0.25
C ALA A 53 3.91 -9.40 1.72
N THR A 54 2.98 -8.56 2.20
CA THR A 54 2.98 -8.09 3.59
C THR A 54 2.05 -8.88 4.50
N LYS A 55 1.39 -9.92 4.00
CA LYS A 55 0.54 -10.78 4.82
C LYS A 55 1.32 -11.36 5.99
N GLY A 56 0.67 -11.44 7.15
CA GLY A 56 1.31 -11.95 8.36
C GLY A 56 2.14 -10.91 9.10
N THR A 57 2.23 -9.70 8.58
CA THR A 57 2.90 -8.58 9.26
C THR A 57 1.87 -7.50 9.60
N ASN A 58 2.27 -6.53 10.39
CA ASN A 58 1.45 -5.35 10.67
C ASN A 58 1.72 -4.19 9.71
N ILE A 59 2.48 -4.43 8.65
CA ILE A 59 2.70 -3.43 7.62
C ILE A 59 1.41 -3.21 6.85
N GLN A 60 1.03 -1.96 6.69
CA GLN A 60 -0.18 -1.57 5.98
C GLN A 60 0.16 -1.05 4.60
N VAL A 61 -0.79 -1.16 3.68
CA VAL A 61 -0.61 -0.72 2.30
C VAL A 61 -1.65 0.33 1.99
N GLY A 62 -1.21 1.42 1.38
CA GLY A 62 -2.08 2.49 0.94
C GLY A 62 -1.93 2.76 -0.53
N ALA A 63 -2.95 3.35 -1.13
CA ALA A 63 -2.89 3.85 -2.49
C ALA A 63 -2.27 5.25 -2.48
N GLU A 64 -1.71 5.63 -3.61
CA GLU A 64 -1.18 6.98 -3.79
C GLU A 64 -2.23 7.94 -4.33
N ASN A 65 -3.27 7.39 -4.95
CA ASN A 65 -4.32 8.18 -5.57
C ASN A 65 -5.63 7.39 -5.56
N MET A 66 -6.74 8.12 -5.59
CA MET A 66 -8.06 7.53 -5.63
C MET A 66 -9.01 8.58 -6.21
N TYR A 67 -9.89 8.16 -7.13
CA TYR A 67 -10.90 9.07 -7.63
C TYR A 67 -12.08 9.12 -6.64
N PHE A 68 -12.87 10.17 -6.71
CA PHE A 68 -13.96 10.37 -5.73
C PHE A 68 -15.29 9.76 -6.16
N GLU A 69 -15.39 9.25 -7.39
CA GLU A 69 -16.61 8.60 -7.87
C GLU A 69 -16.48 7.08 -7.76
N GLU A 70 -17.60 6.41 -7.49
CA GLU A 70 -17.61 4.97 -7.31
C GLU A 70 -17.45 4.22 -8.63
N LYS A 71 -17.99 4.77 -9.71
CA LYS A 71 -17.87 4.20 -11.06
C LYS A 71 -18.23 5.26 -12.09
N GLY A 72 -17.95 5.00 -13.36
CA GLY A 72 -18.29 5.89 -14.43
C GLY A 72 -17.26 5.88 -15.56
N ALA A 73 -17.39 6.86 -16.44
CA ALA A 73 -16.55 6.96 -17.63
C ALA A 73 -15.24 7.71 -17.34
N TYR A 74 -14.63 7.44 -16.19
CA TYR A 74 -13.40 8.10 -15.76
C TYR A 74 -12.22 7.20 -16.06
N THR A 75 -11.88 7.14 -17.32
CA THR A 75 -10.85 6.24 -17.86
C THR A 75 -9.50 6.44 -17.12
N GLY A 76 -8.94 5.35 -16.64
CA GLY A 76 -7.67 5.36 -15.94
C GLY A 76 -7.75 5.60 -14.44
N GLU A 77 -8.92 5.96 -13.92
CA GLU A 77 -9.07 6.24 -12.49
C GLU A 77 -9.39 4.98 -11.70
N ILE A 78 -9.04 5.01 -10.43
CA ILE A 78 -9.28 3.92 -9.48
C ILE A 78 -10.30 4.40 -8.45
N SER A 79 -11.39 3.66 -8.28
CA SER A 79 -12.45 4.05 -7.37
C SER A 79 -12.21 3.57 -5.94
N PRO A 80 -12.90 4.19 -4.96
CA PRO A 80 -12.84 3.70 -3.57
C PRO A 80 -13.29 2.25 -3.44
N ALA A 81 -14.31 1.84 -4.21
CA ALA A 81 -14.81 0.46 -4.16
C ALA A 81 -13.76 -0.55 -4.62
N MET A 82 -13.00 -0.21 -5.67
CA MET A 82 -11.91 -1.07 -6.14
C MET A 82 -10.84 -1.26 -5.07
N LEU A 83 -10.49 -0.19 -4.38
CA LEU A 83 -9.47 -0.23 -3.33
C LEU A 83 -9.96 -0.99 -2.10
N SER A 84 -11.21 -0.77 -1.71
CA SER A 84 -11.81 -1.46 -0.56
C SER A 84 -11.83 -2.97 -0.77
N LEU A 85 -12.09 -3.42 -2.00
CA LEU A 85 -12.17 -4.84 -2.31
C LEU A 85 -10.83 -5.56 -2.16
N ILE A 86 -9.73 -4.86 -2.33
CA ILE A 86 -8.39 -5.43 -2.17
C ILE A 86 -7.77 -5.13 -0.80
N HIS A 87 -8.60 -4.72 0.14
CA HIS A 87 -8.25 -4.60 1.58
C HIS A 87 -7.13 -3.61 1.90
N ILE A 88 -7.22 -2.43 1.35
CA ILE A 88 -6.33 -1.35 1.76
C ILE A 88 -7.05 -0.30 2.58
#